data_ba4dfd74e7ad1c0725dea78ae39d5cdf
#
_entry.id   ba4dfd74e7ad1c0725dea78ae39d5cdf
#
_cell.length_a   1.000
_cell.length_b   1.000
_cell.length_c   1.000
_cell.angle_alpha   90.00
_cell.angle_beta   90.00
_cell.angle_gamma   90.00
#
_symmetry.space_group_name_H-M   'P 1'
#
loop_
_entity.id
_entity.type
_entity.pdbx_description
1 polymer ?
#
loop_
_entity_poly.entity_id
_entity_poly.type
_entity_poly.pdbx_seq_one_letter_code
_entity_poly.pdbx_strand_id
1 'polypeptide(L)'
;QGAIEIASQAGDEWIASLTRLTMGASLMLASRYEAAEDWLNRAVLGFQECSDPFGRTAARLWLCYGWHKQKQVERLERTLTEVLAACRENDYGFLFTTRSHLGAPDERIFVPLLVLARDRGWEGAYALRLLESLGLGGVQSHPGFRLSVETLGSFQVRRGSEAIPSNGWRREKSRQLFQLLLTYHQSPLDRDQICEHLWPEADPATAQRNFKI
;
A
#
# COMPACT_ATOMS: atom_id res chain seq x y z
N GLN A 1 -4.10 -4.68 25.24
CA GLN A 1 -5.30 -5.32 25.85
C GLN A 1 -5.89 -4.43 26.96
N GLY A 2 -5.12 -3.93 27.93
CA GLY A 2 -5.63 -3.13 29.05
C GLY A 2 -6.45 -1.89 28.67
N ALA A 3 -6.09 -1.16 27.60
CA ALA A 3 -6.86 0.02 27.16
C ALA A 3 -8.29 -0.34 26.70
N ILE A 4 -8.46 -1.48 26.02
CA ILE A 4 -9.77 -1.96 25.56
C ILE A 4 -10.62 -2.40 26.78
N GLU A 5 -10.01 -3.11 27.73
CA GLU A 5 -10.68 -3.54 28.96
C GLU A 5 -11.16 -2.34 29.77
N ILE A 6 -10.33 -1.30 29.92
CA ILE A 6 -10.69 -0.06 30.60
C ILE A 6 -11.84 0.66 29.90
N ALA A 7 -11.77 0.82 28.56
CA ALA A 7 -12.83 1.46 27.78
C ALA A 7 -14.16 0.69 27.87
N SER A 8 -14.11 -0.64 27.76
CA SER A 8 -15.29 -1.50 27.88
C SER A 8 -15.89 -1.47 29.30
N GLN A 9 -15.07 -1.44 30.34
CA GLN A 9 -15.53 -1.29 31.72
C GLN A 9 -16.14 0.08 31.99
N ALA A 10 -15.63 1.13 31.36
CA ALA A 10 -16.20 2.47 31.41
C ALA A 10 -17.48 2.64 30.55
N GLY A 11 -17.88 1.62 29.80
CA GLY A 11 -19.03 1.65 28.90
C GLY A 11 -18.81 2.47 27.64
N ASP A 12 -17.56 2.81 27.29
CA ASP A 12 -17.22 3.58 26.07
C ASP A 12 -16.83 2.63 24.92
N GLU A 13 -17.87 2.08 24.29
CA GLU A 13 -17.70 1.16 23.18
C GLU A 13 -17.07 1.85 21.93
N TRP A 14 -17.25 3.17 21.77
CA TRP A 14 -16.61 3.89 20.69
C TRP A 14 -15.08 3.91 20.84
N ILE A 15 -14.57 4.25 22.03
CA ILE A 15 -13.12 4.21 22.32
C ILE A 15 -12.58 2.77 22.19
N ALA A 16 -13.32 1.77 22.68
CA ALA A 16 -12.95 0.38 22.55
C ALA A 16 -12.82 -0.02 21.06
N SER A 17 -13.77 0.40 20.23
CA SER A 17 -13.77 0.12 18.79
C SER A 17 -12.63 0.84 18.05
N LEU A 18 -12.32 2.09 18.41
CA LEU A 18 -11.18 2.82 17.90
C LEU A 18 -9.85 2.12 18.23
N THR A 19 -9.73 1.60 19.45
CA THR A 19 -8.54 0.85 19.88
C THR A 19 -8.42 -0.48 19.13
N ARG A 20 -9.54 -1.18 18.88
CA ARG A 20 -9.57 -2.41 18.05
C ARG A 20 -9.17 -2.12 16.62
N LEU A 21 -9.65 -1.02 16.03
CA LEU A 21 -9.26 -0.57 14.67
C LEU A 21 -7.75 -0.32 14.58
N THR A 22 -7.17 0.43 15.54
CA THR A 22 -5.72 0.71 15.56
C THR A 22 -4.88 -0.55 15.74
N MET A 23 -5.32 -1.48 16.59
CA MET A 23 -4.67 -2.78 16.75
C MET A 23 -4.72 -3.60 15.45
N GLY A 24 -5.91 -3.69 14.84
CA GLY A 24 -6.10 -4.40 13.59
C GLY A 24 -5.27 -3.81 12.45
N ALA A 25 -5.24 -2.49 12.29
CA ALA A 25 -4.41 -1.81 11.31
C ALA A 25 -2.90 -2.09 11.52
N SER A 26 -2.43 -2.05 12.77
CA SER A 26 -1.04 -2.36 13.10
C SER A 26 -0.67 -3.80 12.77
N LEU A 27 -1.57 -4.75 13.03
CA LEU A 27 -1.38 -6.16 12.67
C LEU A 27 -1.41 -6.38 11.15
N MET A 28 -2.25 -5.65 10.40
CA MET A 28 -2.24 -5.65 8.93
C MET A 28 -0.89 -5.22 8.37
N LEU A 29 -0.31 -4.14 8.91
CA LEU A 29 1.02 -3.65 8.53
C LEU A 29 2.14 -4.65 8.88
N ALA A 30 1.98 -5.38 9.98
CA ALA A 30 2.88 -6.45 10.38
C ALA A 30 2.65 -7.78 9.61
N SER A 31 1.78 -7.79 8.60
CA SER A 31 1.39 -8.97 7.80
C SER A 31 0.77 -10.11 8.62
N ARG A 32 0.21 -9.81 9.80
CA ARG A 32 -0.49 -10.77 10.66
C ARG A 32 -1.98 -10.76 10.36
N TYR A 33 -2.34 -11.12 9.15
CA TYR A 33 -3.66 -10.89 8.56
C TYR A 33 -4.81 -11.55 9.30
N GLU A 34 -4.69 -12.80 9.73
CA GLU A 34 -5.74 -13.53 10.46
C GLU A 34 -6.08 -12.87 11.80
N ALA A 35 -5.04 -12.56 12.59
CA ALA A 35 -5.22 -11.86 13.86
C ALA A 35 -5.79 -10.45 13.67
N ALA A 36 -5.37 -9.75 12.61
CA ALA A 36 -5.86 -8.43 12.26
C ALA A 36 -7.36 -8.46 11.89
N GLU A 37 -7.78 -9.47 11.14
CA GLU A 37 -9.17 -9.63 10.70
C GLU A 37 -10.14 -9.76 11.90
N ASP A 38 -9.78 -10.53 12.93
CA ASP A 38 -10.59 -10.64 14.15
C ASP A 38 -10.76 -9.28 14.85
N TRP A 39 -9.67 -8.52 15.03
CA TRP A 39 -9.73 -7.19 15.64
C TRP A 39 -10.57 -6.21 14.84
N LEU A 40 -10.41 -6.20 13.51
CA LEU A 40 -11.15 -5.30 12.62
C LEU A 40 -12.63 -5.65 12.53
N ASN A 41 -12.99 -6.93 12.51
CA ASN A 41 -14.40 -7.33 12.54
C ASN A 41 -15.09 -6.88 13.83
N ARG A 42 -14.44 -7.02 14.98
CA ARG A 42 -14.95 -6.50 16.26
C ARG A 42 -15.06 -4.96 16.25
N ALA A 43 -14.11 -4.26 15.60
CA ALA A 43 -14.22 -2.81 15.44
C ALA A 43 -15.43 -2.43 14.57
N VAL A 44 -15.67 -3.14 13.46
CA VAL A 44 -16.84 -2.92 12.59
C VAL A 44 -18.14 -3.06 13.37
N LEU A 45 -18.27 -4.10 14.19
CA LEU A 45 -19.46 -4.33 15.01
C LEU A 45 -19.66 -3.22 16.05
N GLY A 46 -18.62 -2.87 16.80
CA GLY A 46 -18.72 -1.83 17.83
C GLY A 46 -19.01 -0.44 17.22
N PHE A 47 -18.43 -0.07 16.09
CA PHE A 47 -18.80 1.16 15.38
C PHE A 47 -20.25 1.13 14.86
N GLN A 48 -20.75 -0.04 14.49
CA GLN A 48 -22.15 -0.19 14.10
C GLN A 48 -23.08 0.02 15.29
N GLU A 49 -22.77 -0.51 16.46
CA GLU A 49 -23.52 -0.31 17.71
C GLU A 49 -23.53 1.18 18.13
N CYS A 50 -22.40 1.87 17.95
CA CYS A 50 -22.27 3.30 18.19
C CYS A 50 -22.87 4.19 17.09
N SER A 51 -23.44 3.61 16.04
CA SER A 51 -23.94 4.34 14.87
C SER A 51 -22.87 5.26 14.22
N ASP A 52 -21.61 4.83 14.21
CA ASP A 52 -20.48 5.53 13.58
C ASP A 52 -20.18 4.95 12.18
N PRO A 53 -20.72 5.55 11.10
CA PRO A 53 -20.45 5.10 9.74
C PRO A 53 -19.00 5.34 9.31
N PHE A 54 -18.33 6.35 9.85
CA PHE A 54 -16.94 6.67 9.53
C PHE A 54 -15.99 5.60 10.07
N GLY A 55 -16.03 5.31 11.37
CA GLY A 55 -15.21 4.27 11.99
C GLY A 55 -15.42 2.91 11.35
N ARG A 56 -16.68 2.56 11.04
CA ARG A 56 -17.03 1.34 10.32
C ARG A 56 -16.40 1.29 8.93
N THR A 57 -16.44 2.39 8.17
CA THR A 57 -15.84 2.47 6.83
C THR A 57 -14.32 2.34 6.90
N ALA A 58 -13.66 3.00 7.85
CA ALA A 58 -12.23 2.89 8.07
C ALA A 58 -11.80 1.46 8.43
N ALA A 59 -12.52 0.78 9.30
CA ALA A 59 -12.22 -0.61 9.67
C ALA A 59 -12.37 -1.56 8.47
N ARG A 60 -13.43 -1.40 7.66
CA ARG A 60 -13.63 -2.17 6.43
C ARG A 60 -12.57 -1.90 5.37
N LEU A 61 -12.06 -0.69 5.26
CA LEU A 61 -10.96 -0.37 4.34
C LEU A 61 -9.71 -1.17 4.71
N TRP A 62 -9.38 -1.31 5.99
CA TRP A 62 -8.27 -2.14 6.43
C TRP A 62 -8.49 -3.63 6.18
N LEU A 63 -9.72 -4.13 6.30
CA LEU A 63 -10.08 -5.50 5.89
C LEU A 63 -9.83 -5.71 4.39
N CYS A 64 -10.24 -4.75 3.55
CA CYS A 64 -9.96 -4.78 2.11
C CYS A 64 -8.47 -4.86 1.81
N TYR A 65 -7.64 -4.12 2.54
CA TYR A 65 -6.18 -4.22 2.41
C TYR A 65 -5.67 -5.63 2.70
N GLY A 66 -6.09 -6.25 3.79
CA GLY A 66 -5.71 -7.61 4.16
C GLY A 66 -6.15 -8.65 3.12
N TRP A 67 -7.39 -8.59 2.66
CA TRP A 67 -7.91 -9.50 1.63
C TRP A 67 -7.22 -9.32 0.28
N HIS A 68 -6.87 -8.09 -0.08
CA HIS A 68 -6.05 -7.83 -1.26
C HIS A 68 -4.68 -8.53 -1.17
N LYS A 69 -3.99 -8.42 -0.02
CA LYS A 69 -2.70 -9.09 0.20
C LYS A 69 -2.81 -10.62 0.17
N GLN A 70 -3.93 -11.16 0.65
CA GLN A 70 -4.23 -12.59 0.67
C GLN A 70 -4.90 -13.11 -0.61
N LYS A 71 -5.17 -12.22 -1.60
CA LYS A 71 -5.81 -12.56 -2.89
C LYS A 71 -7.24 -13.10 -2.74
N GLN A 72 -7.96 -12.71 -1.68
CA GLN A 72 -9.36 -13.09 -1.43
C GLN A 72 -10.33 -12.18 -2.21
N VAL A 73 -10.40 -12.38 -3.52
CA VAL A 73 -11.05 -11.44 -4.46
C VAL A 73 -12.54 -11.25 -4.19
N GLU A 74 -13.29 -12.31 -3.92
CA GLU A 74 -14.75 -12.24 -3.73
C GLU A 74 -15.14 -11.40 -2.50
N ARG A 75 -14.45 -11.58 -1.39
CA ARG A 75 -14.67 -10.78 -0.16
C ARG A 75 -14.28 -9.32 -0.39
N LEU A 76 -13.14 -9.12 -1.06
CA LEU A 76 -12.62 -7.81 -1.40
C LEU A 76 -13.61 -7.03 -2.28
N GLU A 77 -14.11 -7.62 -3.38
CA GLU A 77 -15.02 -6.97 -4.31
C GLU A 77 -16.22 -6.35 -3.62
N ARG A 78 -16.98 -7.18 -2.91
CA ARG A 78 -18.18 -6.72 -2.23
C ARG A 78 -17.89 -5.59 -1.26
N THR A 79 -16.91 -5.79 -0.37
CA THR A 79 -16.65 -4.82 0.69
C THR A 79 -15.99 -3.55 0.18
N LEU A 80 -15.08 -3.64 -0.81
CA LEU A 80 -14.44 -2.45 -1.38
C LEU A 80 -15.44 -1.59 -2.14
N THR A 81 -16.39 -2.19 -2.86
CA THR A 81 -17.48 -1.46 -3.51
C THR A 81 -18.32 -0.70 -2.48
N GLU A 82 -18.70 -1.34 -1.37
CA GLU A 82 -19.45 -0.69 -0.29
C GLU A 82 -18.65 0.44 0.38
N VAL A 83 -17.34 0.24 0.61
CA VAL A 83 -16.43 1.25 1.18
C VAL A 83 -16.31 2.47 0.26
N LEU A 84 -16.10 2.25 -1.04
CA LEU A 84 -15.99 3.35 -2.01
C LEU A 84 -17.30 4.11 -2.16
N ALA A 85 -18.45 3.42 -2.18
CA ALA A 85 -19.76 4.05 -2.19
C ALA A 85 -19.97 4.93 -0.94
N ALA A 86 -19.70 4.38 0.25
CA ALA A 86 -19.79 5.13 1.50
C ALA A 86 -18.86 6.34 1.53
N CYS A 87 -17.62 6.20 1.01
CA CYS A 87 -16.67 7.30 0.91
C CYS A 87 -17.17 8.40 -0.03
N ARG A 88 -17.79 8.05 -1.15
CA ARG A 88 -18.37 9.00 -2.09
C ARG A 88 -19.56 9.76 -1.50
N GLU A 89 -20.44 9.05 -0.79
CA GLU A 89 -21.69 9.59 -0.24
C GLU A 89 -21.46 10.50 0.99
N ASN A 90 -20.39 10.27 1.75
CA ASN A 90 -20.09 10.96 3.00
C ASN A 90 -18.79 11.78 2.98
N ASP A 91 -18.19 11.99 1.82
CA ASP A 91 -16.93 12.72 1.65
C ASP A 91 -15.73 12.13 2.43
N TYR A 92 -15.69 10.80 2.61
CA TYR A 92 -14.59 10.12 3.31
C TYR A 92 -13.41 9.76 2.37
N GLY A 93 -13.34 10.37 1.18
CA GLY A 93 -12.27 10.12 0.20
C GLY A 93 -10.86 10.34 0.76
N PHE A 94 -10.72 11.22 1.76
CA PHE A 94 -9.47 11.48 2.46
C PHE A 94 -8.85 10.24 3.13
N LEU A 95 -9.64 9.19 3.43
CA LEU A 95 -9.12 7.91 3.93
C LEU A 95 -8.11 7.26 2.96
N PHE A 96 -8.24 7.54 1.66
CA PHE A 96 -7.36 7.04 0.61
C PHE A 96 -6.24 8.01 0.23
N THR A 97 -6.43 9.31 0.44
CA THR A 97 -5.61 10.35 -0.18
C THR A 97 -4.83 11.20 0.82
N THR A 98 -5.12 11.07 2.10
CA THR A 98 -4.52 11.90 3.15
C THR A 98 -4.04 11.04 4.31
N ARG A 99 -2.91 11.42 4.89
CA ARG A 99 -2.42 10.83 6.13
C ARG A 99 -3.40 11.14 7.26
N SER A 100 -3.94 10.12 7.90
CA SER A 100 -4.81 10.28 9.07
C SER A 100 -4.36 9.37 10.22
N HIS A 101 -4.78 9.69 11.44
CA HIS A 101 -4.49 8.84 12.62
C HIS A 101 -5.12 7.44 12.53
N LEU A 102 -6.14 7.27 11.69
CA LEU A 102 -6.81 5.99 11.43
C LEU A 102 -6.31 5.33 10.15
N GLY A 103 -5.47 6.04 9.40
CA GLY A 103 -4.91 5.61 8.12
C GLY A 103 -3.52 5.01 8.25
N ALA A 104 -2.98 4.66 7.12
CA ALA A 104 -1.64 4.12 7.01
C ALA A 104 -0.56 5.20 7.23
N PRO A 105 0.64 4.79 7.67
CA PRO A 105 1.79 5.67 7.73
C PRO A 105 2.22 6.20 6.36
N ASP A 106 1.91 5.47 5.29
CA ASP A 106 2.07 5.88 3.89
C ASP A 106 0.69 6.03 3.24
N GLU A 107 0.36 7.23 2.77
CA GLU A 107 -0.91 7.56 2.08
C GLU A 107 -1.16 6.68 0.83
N ARG A 108 -0.10 6.07 0.28
CA ARG A 108 -0.18 5.26 -0.94
C ARG A 108 -0.49 3.79 -0.70
N ILE A 109 -0.62 3.36 0.54
CA ILE A 109 -0.83 1.94 0.87
C ILE A 109 -2.12 1.38 0.26
N PHE A 110 -3.15 2.23 0.11
CA PHE A 110 -4.44 1.84 -0.46
C PHE A 110 -4.53 2.07 -1.98
N VAL A 111 -3.50 2.66 -2.62
CA VAL A 111 -3.50 2.89 -4.08
C VAL A 111 -3.72 1.60 -4.88
N PRO A 112 -3.15 0.43 -4.52
CA PRO A 112 -3.44 -0.82 -5.22
C PRO A 112 -4.92 -1.19 -5.23
N LEU A 113 -5.67 -0.85 -4.16
CA LEU A 113 -7.11 -1.08 -4.09
C LEU A 113 -7.87 -0.18 -5.07
N LEU A 114 -7.46 1.10 -5.17
CA LEU A 114 -8.06 2.06 -6.11
C LEU A 114 -7.79 1.65 -7.56
N VAL A 115 -6.57 1.22 -7.89
CA VAL A 115 -6.23 0.71 -9.23
C VAL A 115 -7.08 -0.50 -9.56
N LEU A 116 -7.18 -1.46 -8.65
CA LEU A 116 -8.00 -2.66 -8.84
C LEU A 116 -9.49 -2.31 -9.01
N ALA A 117 -10.02 -1.41 -8.18
CA ALA A 117 -11.42 -0.98 -8.25
C ALA A 117 -11.73 -0.29 -9.58
N ARG A 118 -10.86 0.61 -10.05
CA ARG A 118 -10.96 1.25 -11.37
C ARG A 118 -11.03 0.20 -12.49
N ASP A 119 -10.08 -0.73 -12.49
CA ASP A 119 -9.91 -1.70 -13.58
C ASP A 119 -11.03 -2.76 -13.60
N ARG A 120 -11.64 -3.05 -12.46
CA ARG A 120 -12.77 -3.96 -12.31
C ARG A 120 -14.14 -3.29 -12.43
N GLY A 121 -14.19 -1.96 -12.44
CA GLY A 121 -15.44 -1.20 -12.47
C GLY A 121 -16.17 -1.11 -11.12
N TRP A 122 -15.50 -1.47 -10.00
CA TRP A 122 -16.05 -1.38 -8.65
C TRP A 122 -16.02 0.08 -8.18
N GLU A 123 -17.10 0.81 -8.31
CA GLU A 123 -17.11 2.28 -8.15
C GLU A 123 -15.98 2.95 -8.98
N GLY A 124 -15.68 2.42 -10.17
CA GLY A 124 -14.47 2.72 -10.93
C GLY A 124 -14.27 4.19 -11.26
N ALA A 125 -15.36 4.93 -11.54
CA ALA A 125 -15.29 6.38 -11.79
C ALA A 125 -14.86 7.16 -10.53
N TYR A 126 -15.30 6.73 -9.35
CA TYR A 126 -14.87 7.36 -8.09
C TYR A 126 -13.44 7.00 -7.74
N ALA A 127 -13.05 5.73 -7.90
CA ALA A 127 -11.68 5.28 -7.72
C ALA A 127 -10.69 6.03 -8.63
N LEU A 128 -11.07 6.30 -9.90
CA LEU A 128 -10.26 7.10 -10.83
C LEU A 128 -10.09 8.54 -10.31
N ARG A 129 -11.14 9.21 -9.85
CA ARG A 129 -11.03 10.56 -9.27
C ARG A 129 -10.07 10.61 -8.07
N LEU A 130 -10.12 9.59 -7.19
CA LEU A 130 -9.18 9.51 -6.07
C LEU A 130 -7.72 9.30 -6.55
N LEU A 131 -7.51 8.48 -7.58
CA LEU A 131 -6.18 8.32 -8.20
C LEU A 131 -5.70 9.63 -8.85
N GLU A 132 -6.57 10.36 -9.54
CA GLU A 132 -6.25 11.66 -10.15
C GLU A 132 -5.85 12.69 -9.08
N SER A 133 -6.54 12.75 -7.95
CA SER A 133 -6.20 13.63 -6.82
C SER A 133 -4.83 13.33 -6.22
N LEU A 134 -4.35 12.09 -6.35
CA LEU A 134 -2.99 11.68 -5.96
C LEU A 134 -1.94 11.89 -7.08
N GLY A 135 -2.35 12.39 -8.25
CA GLY A 135 -1.49 12.48 -9.43
C GLY A 135 -1.17 11.12 -10.08
N LEU A 136 -2.04 10.11 -9.86
CA LEU A 136 -1.84 8.72 -10.26
C LEU A 136 -2.92 8.22 -11.25
N GLY A 137 -3.67 9.11 -11.91
CA GLY A 137 -4.78 8.73 -12.80
C GLY A 137 -4.40 7.79 -13.94
N GLY A 138 -3.19 7.92 -14.50
CA GLY A 138 -2.69 7.08 -15.60
C GLY A 138 -1.94 5.82 -15.18
N VAL A 139 -1.83 5.53 -13.87
CA VAL A 139 -1.04 4.39 -13.37
C VAL A 139 -1.76 3.08 -13.63
N GLN A 140 -1.08 2.11 -14.27
CA GLN A 140 -1.62 0.76 -14.53
C GLN A 140 -1.45 -0.17 -13.32
N SER A 141 -0.40 0.02 -12.52
CA SER A 141 -0.16 -0.75 -11.30
C SER A 141 0.61 0.11 -10.29
N HIS A 142 0.43 -0.16 -9.00
CA HIS A 142 1.13 0.57 -7.95
C HIS A 142 1.50 -0.37 -6.79
N PRO A 143 2.72 -0.30 -6.24
CA PRO A 143 3.17 -1.21 -5.18
C PRO A 143 2.57 -0.92 -3.79
N GLY A 144 1.90 0.23 -3.61
CA GLY A 144 1.34 0.65 -2.32
C GLY A 144 2.31 1.44 -1.44
N PHE A 145 3.41 1.94 -1.99
CA PHE A 145 4.36 2.80 -1.28
C PHE A 145 5.04 3.77 -2.24
N ARG A 146 5.53 4.88 -1.69
CA ARG A 146 6.39 5.83 -2.42
C ARG A 146 7.82 5.32 -2.43
N LEU A 147 8.43 5.31 -3.61
CA LEU A 147 9.87 5.09 -3.75
C LEU A 147 10.57 6.45 -3.72
N SER A 148 11.49 6.63 -2.79
CA SER A 148 12.36 7.80 -2.70
C SER A 148 13.80 7.38 -2.92
N VAL A 149 14.53 8.13 -3.74
CA VAL A 149 15.93 7.82 -4.07
C VAL A 149 16.77 9.06 -3.84
N GLU A 150 17.81 8.92 -3.04
CA GLU A 150 18.84 9.93 -2.81
C GLU A 150 20.07 9.51 -3.63
N THR A 151 20.48 10.37 -4.55
CA THR A 151 21.62 10.09 -5.46
C THR A 151 22.83 10.97 -5.18
N LEU A 152 22.67 12.05 -4.40
CA LEU A 152 23.74 12.95 -4.01
C LEU A 152 24.29 12.55 -2.64
N GLY A 153 25.58 12.33 -2.55
CA GLY A 153 26.24 11.75 -1.38
C GLY A 153 26.20 10.23 -1.40
N SER A 154 25.61 9.61 -0.39
CA SER A 154 25.43 8.15 -0.38
C SER A 154 24.16 7.76 -1.14
N PHE A 155 24.27 6.79 -2.06
CA PHE A 155 23.11 6.25 -2.75
C PHE A 155 22.19 5.52 -1.76
N GLN A 156 20.98 6.06 -1.56
CA GLN A 156 20.00 5.52 -0.64
C GLN A 156 18.63 5.40 -1.32
N VAL A 157 17.95 4.27 -1.12
CA VAL A 157 16.59 4.00 -1.61
C VAL A 157 15.67 3.73 -0.43
N ARG A 158 14.49 4.34 -0.44
CA ARG A 158 13.47 4.14 0.58
C ARG A 158 12.15 3.67 -0.04
N ARG A 159 11.47 2.76 0.64
CA ARG A 159 10.09 2.36 0.37
C ARG A 159 9.20 2.97 1.46
N GLY A 160 8.47 4.04 1.12
CA GLY A 160 7.78 4.84 2.13
C GLY A 160 8.79 5.45 3.11
N SER A 161 8.66 5.13 4.39
CA SER A 161 9.59 5.56 5.44
C SER A 161 10.79 4.63 5.66
N GLU A 162 10.75 3.40 5.11
CA GLU A 162 11.76 2.37 5.34
C GLU A 162 12.91 2.46 4.35
N ALA A 163 14.13 2.62 4.85
CA ALA A 163 15.33 2.58 4.02
C ALA A 163 15.66 1.14 3.62
N ILE A 164 15.99 0.91 2.35
CA ILE A 164 16.50 -0.37 1.88
C ILE A 164 17.98 -0.42 2.25
N PRO A 165 18.39 -1.32 3.16
CA PRO A 165 19.80 -1.43 3.54
C PRO A 165 20.66 -1.96 2.37
N SER A 166 21.97 -1.74 2.42
CA SER A 166 22.89 -2.17 1.34
C SER A 166 22.81 -3.68 1.08
N ASN A 167 22.62 -4.48 2.12
CA ASN A 167 22.43 -5.93 2.02
C ASN A 167 21.01 -6.36 1.60
N GLY A 168 20.06 -5.42 1.49
CA GLY A 168 18.70 -5.65 1.00
C GLY A 168 18.64 -5.86 -0.53
N TRP A 169 19.72 -5.56 -1.23
CA TRP A 169 19.85 -5.87 -2.66
C TRP A 169 20.31 -7.32 -2.83
N ARG A 170 19.48 -8.14 -3.44
CA ARG A 170 19.79 -9.55 -3.65
C ARG A 170 21.13 -9.78 -4.38
N ARG A 171 21.53 -8.84 -5.25
CA ARG A 171 22.78 -8.83 -6.02
C ARG A 171 23.24 -7.39 -6.20
N GLU A 172 24.55 -7.19 -6.15
CA GLU A 172 25.15 -5.88 -6.42
C GLU A 172 24.86 -5.38 -7.86
N LYS A 173 24.80 -6.29 -8.83
CA LYS A 173 24.42 -5.96 -10.21
C LYS A 173 22.98 -5.45 -10.33
N SER A 174 22.06 -5.88 -9.48
CA SER A 174 20.70 -5.32 -9.44
C SER A 174 20.69 -3.87 -8.94
N ARG A 175 21.54 -3.53 -7.95
CA ARG A 175 21.72 -2.16 -7.49
C ARG A 175 22.35 -1.29 -8.57
N GLN A 176 23.38 -1.77 -9.24
CA GLN A 176 24.06 -1.07 -10.36
C GLN A 176 23.08 -0.85 -11.53
N LEU A 177 22.27 -1.84 -11.88
CA LEU A 177 21.23 -1.69 -12.91
C LEU A 177 20.24 -0.61 -12.52
N PHE A 178 19.77 -0.60 -11.27
CA PHE A 178 18.84 0.43 -10.82
C PHE A 178 19.45 1.83 -10.87
N GLN A 179 20.71 1.99 -10.46
CA GLN A 179 21.45 3.25 -10.57
C GLN A 179 21.60 3.69 -12.04
N LEU A 180 21.93 2.75 -12.94
CA LEU A 180 22.05 3.02 -14.36
C LEU A 180 20.72 3.53 -14.95
N LEU A 181 19.62 2.86 -14.66
CA LEU A 181 18.29 3.26 -15.14
C LEU A 181 17.86 4.62 -14.60
N LEU A 182 18.24 4.97 -13.36
CA LEU A 182 18.01 6.31 -12.80
C LEU A 182 18.83 7.38 -13.53
N THR A 183 20.09 7.09 -13.85
CA THR A 183 20.97 8.01 -14.57
C THR A 183 20.40 8.30 -15.98
N TYR A 184 19.89 7.29 -16.63
CA TYR A 184 19.35 7.39 -17.99
C TYR A 184 17.80 7.45 -18.02
N HIS A 185 17.14 7.94 -16.96
CA HIS A 185 15.68 7.92 -16.83
C HIS A 185 14.93 8.68 -17.93
N GLN A 186 15.60 9.60 -18.64
CA GLN A 186 15.05 10.36 -19.79
C GLN A 186 15.44 9.78 -21.15
N SER A 187 16.34 8.80 -21.17
CA SER A 187 16.87 8.20 -22.42
C SER A 187 16.82 6.69 -22.29
N PRO A 188 15.88 6.01 -23.00
CA PRO A 188 15.81 4.56 -22.95
C PRO A 188 17.13 3.92 -23.37
N LEU A 189 17.64 2.99 -22.58
CA LEU A 189 18.76 2.15 -22.93
C LEU A 189 18.25 0.83 -23.51
N ASP A 190 18.86 0.37 -24.57
CA ASP A 190 18.64 -0.98 -25.06
C ASP A 190 19.40 -2.01 -24.22
N ARG A 191 19.12 -3.28 -24.46
CA ARG A 191 19.69 -4.37 -23.66
C ARG A 191 21.20 -4.47 -23.81
N ASP A 192 21.73 -4.24 -25.00
CA ASP A 192 23.17 -4.38 -25.27
C ASP A 192 23.94 -3.26 -24.61
N GLN A 193 23.43 -2.03 -24.63
CA GLN A 193 23.95 -0.89 -23.88
C GLN A 193 23.96 -1.17 -22.36
N ILE A 194 22.88 -1.74 -21.82
CA ILE A 194 22.84 -2.12 -20.39
C ILE A 194 23.90 -3.18 -20.09
N CYS A 195 24.05 -4.18 -20.95
CA CYS A 195 25.07 -5.22 -20.78
C CYS A 195 26.49 -4.65 -20.80
N GLU A 196 26.80 -3.74 -21.71
CA GLU A 196 28.08 -3.07 -21.81
C GLU A 196 28.41 -2.26 -20.55
N HIS A 197 27.45 -1.50 -20.01
CA HIS A 197 27.64 -0.76 -18.77
C HIS A 197 27.84 -1.65 -17.53
N LEU A 198 27.11 -2.76 -17.45
CA LEU A 198 27.15 -3.62 -16.27
C LEU A 198 28.32 -4.63 -16.28
N TRP A 199 28.77 -5.04 -17.47
CA TRP A 199 29.84 -6.03 -17.63
C TRP A 199 30.83 -5.59 -18.73
N PRO A 200 31.55 -4.45 -18.55
CA PRO A 200 32.43 -3.90 -19.58
C PRO A 200 33.59 -4.83 -19.97
N GLU A 201 34.01 -5.72 -19.05
CA GLU A 201 35.13 -6.67 -19.27
C GLU A 201 34.65 -8.03 -19.83
N ALA A 202 33.33 -8.24 -20.00
CA ALA A 202 32.81 -9.51 -20.50
C ALA A 202 32.55 -9.44 -22.01
N ASP A 203 32.75 -10.55 -22.72
CA ASP A 203 32.30 -10.66 -24.10
C ASP A 203 30.76 -10.55 -24.20
N PRO A 204 30.21 -10.11 -25.34
CA PRO A 204 28.78 -9.83 -25.48
C PRO A 204 27.87 -11.03 -25.15
N ALA A 205 28.28 -12.25 -25.52
CA ALA A 205 27.48 -13.45 -25.27
C ALA A 205 27.43 -13.78 -23.77
N THR A 206 28.53 -13.60 -23.06
CA THR A 206 28.61 -13.78 -21.61
C THR A 206 27.81 -12.69 -20.87
N ALA A 207 27.93 -11.42 -21.29
CA ALA A 207 27.19 -10.32 -20.70
C ALA A 207 25.66 -10.53 -20.85
N GLN A 208 25.19 -10.92 -22.03
CA GLN A 208 23.79 -11.24 -22.29
C GLN A 208 23.27 -12.45 -21.45
N ARG A 209 24.09 -13.45 -21.23
CA ARG A 209 23.77 -14.59 -20.36
C ARG A 209 23.63 -14.15 -18.90
N ASN A 210 24.57 -13.33 -18.41
CA ASN A 210 24.54 -12.77 -17.08
C ASN A 210 23.33 -11.87 -16.81
N PHE A 211 22.82 -11.20 -17.84
CA PHE A 211 21.62 -10.36 -17.74
C PHE A 211 20.33 -11.19 -17.63
N LYS A 212 20.30 -12.43 -18.07
CA LYS A 212 19.11 -13.31 -18.03
C LYS A 212 18.86 -13.98 -16.66
N ILE A 213 19.82 -13.96 -15.75
CA ILE A 213 19.76 -14.57 -14.43
C ILE A 213 19.28 -13.56 -13.39
#